data_e6fca156ec1bbc191ec346822ab075b5
#
_entry.id   e6fca156ec1bbc191ec346822ab075b5
#
_cell.length_a   1.000
_cell.length_b   1.000
_cell.length_c   1.000
_cell.angle_alpha   90.00
_cell.angle_beta   90.00
_cell.angle_gamma   90.00
#
_symmetry.space_group_name_H-M   'P 1'
#
loop_
_entity.id
_entity.type
_entity.pdbx_description
1 polymer ?
#
loop_
_entity_poly.entity_id
_entity_poly.type
_entity_poly.pdbx_seq_one_letter_code
_entity_poly.pdbx_strand_id
1 'polypeptide(L)'
;MRTVPGSGQERPSYLHRTLSLLAVLALFQGMADAIRAHALTDHRVLVLLLALYTSLVVLAVLVLTVRRQRALVRVDLAVLLAGFLRFAAMFIATVGSHQQTYRDDEGPLVTLAARALVTGGHVYGRHWPHFAQQFGVSTTPLMNGRFADSFSYPPLSALLAAPFVNTLPSWVPLLGLFAFAGLSATALFMFRALPVQLRPAATLICFGMSWYLFYVRNGYPVFLALPFLAVAVHRWTRTGAGGVLGRQGVVSALCLGVGASAHQLGWFLAPFLLAGILLARRGELPWRRALLVTGRWAAIALGAFLLVNLPFMIRDGTAWLGGIGNVLTQHATPQGLGPIDISYYLTSGTGDLGMYSYAAALLLVASLVALLLYPRRLAPALALLPWPAFLLAPRSPETYFVLLAPLWLLAFASCPQEDYQRLWQWRPRLLADRRFRLALPALLGLPALLCLVAAVASPVPLRMDISTVRTATAADGGSSAVTALTVKLTNTSDAVLVPHFASSNNAWASFDWKVASGPSMLAPGGSGTYRLIRRTSPSTTAGATGRTYLRVLTDNPQTLTSAVIPPGRMSTTG
;
A
#
# COMPACT_ATOMS: atom_id res chain seq x y z
N MET A 1 -45.27 8.33 16.97
CA MET A 1 -44.94 7.30 17.95
C MET A 1 -43.64 7.73 18.66
N ARG A 2 -43.76 8.27 19.88
CA ARG A 2 -42.61 8.65 20.73
C ARG A 2 -42.01 7.35 21.28
N THR A 3 -40.83 6.97 20.83
CA THR A 3 -40.06 5.90 21.46
C THR A 3 -39.61 6.39 22.83
N VAL A 4 -40.14 5.79 23.86
CA VAL A 4 -39.67 5.91 25.25
C VAL A 4 -38.17 5.57 25.28
N PRO A 5 -37.31 6.37 25.93
CA PRO A 5 -35.90 6.00 26.08
C PRO A 5 -35.84 4.82 27.06
N GLY A 6 -35.85 3.60 26.53
CA GLY A 6 -35.72 2.36 27.28
C GLY A 6 -34.34 2.27 27.93
N SER A 7 -34.37 2.08 29.20
CA SER A 7 -33.33 1.73 30.16
C SER A 7 -32.15 0.98 29.56
N GLY A 8 -30.92 1.39 29.87
CA GLY A 8 -29.60 0.92 29.44
C GLY A 8 -29.26 -0.57 29.53
N GLN A 9 -30.16 -1.45 29.12
CA GLN A 9 -30.02 -2.92 29.14
C GLN A 9 -30.12 -3.56 27.74
N GLU A 10 -29.79 -2.81 26.66
CA GLU A 10 -29.76 -3.46 25.34
C GLU A 10 -28.72 -4.60 25.33
N ARG A 11 -29.18 -5.78 24.89
CA ARG A 11 -28.30 -6.94 24.66
C ARG A 11 -27.41 -6.66 23.48
N PRO A 12 -26.12 -7.07 23.50
CA PRO A 12 -25.26 -6.98 22.33
C PRO A 12 -25.85 -7.73 21.14
N SER A 13 -25.78 -7.11 19.95
CA SER A 13 -26.16 -7.80 18.71
C SER A 13 -25.19 -8.95 18.40
N TYR A 14 -25.64 -9.94 17.62
CA TYR A 14 -24.77 -11.02 17.14
C TYR A 14 -23.58 -10.47 16.36
N LEU A 15 -23.79 -9.47 15.49
CA LEU A 15 -22.72 -8.82 14.73
C LEU A 15 -21.65 -8.25 15.66
N HIS A 16 -22.04 -7.54 16.72
CA HIS A 16 -21.09 -6.96 17.68
C HIS A 16 -20.23 -8.05 18.33
N ARG A 17 -20.85 -9.12 18.85
CA ARG A 17 -20.14 -10.24 19.47
C ARG A 17 -19.20 -10.95 18.49
N THR A 18 -19.67 -11.19 17.28
CA THR A 18 -18.87 -11.84 16.24
C THR A 18 -17.62 -11.02 15.93
N LEU A 19 -17.76 -9.70 15.74
CA LEU A 19 -16.62 -8.83 15.48
C LEU A 19 -15.67 -8.76 16.68
N SER A 20 -16.19 -8.70 17.92
CA SER A 20 -15.36 -8.74 19.12
C SER A 20 -14.58 -10.04 19.22
N LEU A 21 -15.21 -11.18 18.95
CA LEU A 21 -14.55 -12.48 18.96
C LEU A 21 -13.50 -12.58 17.86
N LEU A 22 -13.81 -12.15 16.65
CA LEU A 22 -12.87 -12.12 15.54
C LEU A 22 -11.66 -11.24 15.85
N ALA A 23 -11.85 -10.10 16.51
CA ALA A 23 -10.75 -9.25 16.94
C ALA A 23 -9.82 -9.97 17.92
N VAL A 24 -10.38 -10.67 18.92
CA VAL A 24 -9.58 -11.48 19.86
C VAL A 24 -8.84 -12.60 19.14
N LEU A 25 -9.52 -13.35 18.26
CA LEU A 25 -8.91 -14.46 17.50
C LEU A 25 -7.77 -13.99 16.59
N ALA A 26 -7.94 -12.85 15.94
CA ALA A 26 -6.89 -12.26 15.11
C ALA A 26 -5.65 -11.86 15.94
N LEU A 27 -5.86 -11.37 17.17
CA LEU A 27 -4.75 -11.10 18.08
C LEU A 27 -4.05 -12.40 18.52
N PHE A 28 -4.77 -13.51 18.75
CA PHE A 28 -4.18 -14.82 19.05
C PHE A 28 -3.27 -15.31 17.92
N GLN A 29 -3.75 -15.27 16.67
CA GLN A 29 -2.96 -15.69 15.52
C GLN A 29 -1.66 -14.90 15.43
N GLY A 30 -1.73 -13.59 15.51
CA GLY A 30 -0.53 -12.75 15.46
C GLY A 30 0.41 -12.95 16.65
N MET A 31 -0.08 -13.40 17.82
CA MET A 31 0.79 -13.76 18.95
C MET A 31 1.51 -15.09 18.71
N ALA A 32 0.84 -16.08 18.14
CA ALA A 32 1.49 -17.35 17.79
C ALA A 32 2.65 -17.12 16.82
N ASP A 33 2.48 -16.26 15.82
CA ASP A 33 3.53 -15.88 14.87
C ASP A 33 4.68 -15.14 15.58
N ALA A 34 4.36 -14.28 16.52
CA ALA A 34 5.33 -13.57 17.35
C ALA A 34 6.18 -14.50 18.21
N ILE A 35 5.55 -15.47 18.86
CA ILE A 35 6.23 -16.48 19.69
C ILE A 35 7.18 -17.31 18.84
N ARG A 36 6.75 -17.77 17.67
CA ARG A 36 7.60 -18.54 16.76
C ARG A 36 8.82 -17.77 16.28
N ALA A 37 8.68 -16.49 16.05
CA ALA A 37 9.73 -15.66 15.46
C ALA A 37 10.76 -15.15 16.46
N HIS A 38 10.40 -14.88 17.74
CA HIS A 38 11.18 -14.01 18.62
C HIS A 38 11.28 -14.48 20.08
N ALA A 39 10.42 -15.36 20.56
CA ALA A 39 10.24 -15.61 21.99
C ALA A 39 11.39 -16.38 22.66
N LEU A 40 12.28 -16.97 21.90
CA LEU A 40 13.39 -17.77 22.46
C LEU A 40 14.58 -16.92 22.92
N THR A 41 14.62 -15.63 22.63
CA THR A 41 15.79 -14.77 22.85
C THR A 41 15.66 -13.79 24.02
N ASP A 42 14.43 -13.41 24.44
CA ASP A 42 14.20 -12.47 25.54
C ASP A 42 13.08 -12.96 26.49
N HIS A 43 13.48 -13.36 27.70
CA HIS A 43 12.55 -13.83 28.73
C HIS A 43 11.52 -12.78 29.16
N ARG A 44 11.83 -11.48 29.13
CA ARG A 44 10.90 -10.41 29.50
C ARG A 44 9.77 -10.30 28.49
N VAL A 45 10.09 -10.38 27.22
CA VAL A 45 9.11 -10.39 26.12
C VAL A 45 8.24 -11.63 26.20
N LEU A 46 8.82 -12.80 26.50
CA LEU A 46 8.06 -14.04 26.68
C LEU A 46 7.03 -13.92 27.81
N VAL A 47 7.42 -13.41 28.99
CA VAL A 47 6.49 -13.23 30.12
C VAL A 47 5.35 -12.28 29.74
N LEU A 48 5.65 -11.16 29.07
CA LEU A 48 4.64 -10.22 28.62
C LEU A 48 3.69 -10.86 27.59
N LEU A 49 4.22 -11.62 26.64
CA LEU A 49 3.40 -12.32 25.63
C LEU A 49 2.51 -13.38 26.27
N LEU A 50 3.01 -14.15 27.26
CA LEU A 50 2.19 -15.12 28.00
C LEU A 50 1.08 -14.43 28.80
N ALA A 51 1.37 -13.31 29.47
CA ALA A 51 0.38 -12.53 30.19
C ALA A 51 -0.71 -11.99 29.23
N LEU A 52 -0.31 -11.48 28.06
CA LEU A 52 -1.24 -11.03 27.02
C LEU A 52 -2.07 -12.20 26.47
N TYR A 53 -1.44 -13.36 26.23
CA TYR A 53 -2.14 -14.55 25.76
C TYR A 53 -3.22 -15.00 26.73
N THR A 54 -2.88 -15.11 28.03
CA THR A 54 -3.83 -15.44 29.09
C THR A 54 -4.96 -14.41 29.16
N SER A 55 -4.61 -13.11 29.08
CA SER A 55 -5.60 -12.05 29.07
C SER A 55 -6.57 -12.16 27.88
N LEU A 56 -6.08 -12.51 26.69
CA LEU A 56 -6.93 -12.71 25.51
C LEU A 56 -7.89 -13.89 25.68
N VAL A 57 -7.48 -14.98 26.35
CA VAL A 57 -8.38 -16.10 26.69
C VAL A 57 -9.53 -15.60 27.57
N VAL A 58 -9.21 -14.85 28.62
CA VAL A 58 -10.22 -14.26 29.52
C VAL A 58 -11.14 -13.32 28.75
N LEU A 59 -10.58 -12.45 27.88
CA LEU A 59 -11.36 -11.53 27.05
C LEU A 59 -12.28 -12.29 26.07
N ALA A 60 -11.84 -13.42 25.49
CA ALA A 60 -12.70 -14.27 24.65
C ALA A 60 -13.90 -14.81 25.42
N VAL A 61 -13.68 -15.32 26.64
CA VAL A 61 -14.78 -15.78 27.51
C VAL A 61 -15.73 -14.62 27.86
N LEU A 62 -15.19 -13.44 28.19
CA LEU A 62 -16.00 -12.26 28.48
C LEU A 62 -16.84 -11.80 27.27
N VAL A 63 -16.28 -11.83 26.05
CA VAL A 63 -17.02 -11.52 24.82
C VAL A 63 -18.24 -12.43 24.68
N LEU A 64 -18.13 -13.71 25.01
CA LEU A 64 -19.20 -14.68 24.87
C LEU A 64 -20.24 -14.58 26.00
N THR A 65 -19.82 -14.25 27.22
CA THR A 65 -20.68 -14.32 28.42
C THR A 65 -21.34 -13.01 28.83
N VAL A 66 -20.73 -11.86 28.50
CA VAL A 66 -21.25 -10.53 28.84
C VAL A 66 -22.61 -10.28 28.18
N ARG A 67 -23.65 -9.94 29.01
CA ARG A 67 -25.04 -9.76 28.55
C ARG A 67 -25.39 -8.32 28.24
N ARG A 68 -24.66 -7.32 28.76
CA ARG A 68 -24.95 -5.91 28.58
C ARG A 68 -24.04 -5.30 27.51
N GLN A 69 -24.62 -4.54 26.57
CA GLN A 69 -23.88 -3.89 25.51
C GLN A 69 -22.78 -2.95 26.01
N ARG A 70 -23.06 -2.15 27.05
CA ARG A 70 -22.05 -1.27 27.66
C ARG A 70 -20.85 -2.04 28.23
N ALA A 71 -21.10 -3.20 28.82
CA ALA A 71 -20.03 -4.04 29.34
C ALA A 71 -19.21 -4.66 28.20
N LEU A 72 -19.83 -5.08 27.09
CA LEU A 72 -19.11 -5.57 25.92
C LEU A 72 -18.21 -4.48 25.31
N VAL A 73 -18.67 -3.22 25.24
CA VAL A 73 -17.81 -2.10 24.78
C VAL A 73 -16.57 -1.91 25.66
N ARG A 74 -16.67 -2.15 26.96
CA ARG A 74 -15.49 -2.12 27.86
C ARG A 74 -14.54 -3.29 27.57
N VAL A 75 -15.08 -4.46 27.26
CA VAL A 75 -14.29 -5.61 26.82
C VAL A 75 -13.60 -5.29 25.49
N ASP A 76 -14.28 -4.69 24.52
CA ASP A 76 -13.69 -4.27 23.24
C ASP A 76 -12.56 -3.24 23.43
N LEU A 77 -12.71 -2.32 24.39
CA LEU A 77 -11.63 -1.40 24.74
C LEU A 77 -10.43 -2.13 25.35
N ALA A 78 -10.65 -3.14 26.18
CA ALA A 78 -9.59 -3.99 26.71
C ALA A 78 -8.91 -4.80 25.61
N VAL A 79 -9.67 -5.31 24.61
CA VAL A 79 -9.13 -5.99 23.43
C VAL A 79 -8.30 -5.03 22.58
N LEU A 80 -8.76 -3.78 22.39
CA LEU A 80 -7.99 -2.74 21.70
C LEU A 80 -6.67 -2.45 22.41
N LEU A 81 -6.69 -2.32 23.75
CA LEU A 81 -5.50 -2.13 24.56
C LEU A 81 -4.55 -3.34 24.47
N ALA A 82 -5.07 -4.56 24.52
CA ALA A 82 -4.27 -5.77 24.35
C ALA A 82 -3.60 -5.81 22.97
N GLY A 83 -4.30 -5.41 21.91
CA GLY A 83 -3.74 -5.25 20.57
C GLY A 83 -2.61 -4.22 20.52
N PHE A 84 -2.82 -3.05 21.11
CA PHE A 84 -1.79 -2.02 21.23
C PHE A 84 -0.57 -2.52 22.01
N LEU A 85 -0.76 -3.15 23.17
CA LEU A 85 0.34 -3.69 23.99
C LEU A 85 1.11 -4.79 23.27
N ARG A 86 0.40 -5.66 22.52
CA ARG A 86 1.06 -6.67 21.68
C ARG A 86 1.98 -6.01 20.65
N PHE A 87 1.48 -5.02 19.91
CA PHE A 87 2.28 -4.30 18.92
C PHE A 87 3.48 -3.60 19.56
N ALA A 88 3.26 -2.92 20.71
CA ALA A 88 4.34 -2.28 21.47
C ALA A 88 5.39 -3.30 21.92
N ALA A 89 4.98 -4.44 22.47
CA ALA A 89 5.88 -5.51 22.89
C ALA A 89 6.74 -6.04 21.73
N MET A 90 6.09 -6.31 20.59
CA MET A 90 6.77 -6.77 19.38
C MET A 90 7.73 -5.73 18.82
N PHE A 91 7.34 -4.46 18.87
CA PHE A 91 8.19 -3.35 18.44
C PHE A 91 9.42 -3.22 19.37
N ILE A 92 9.21 -3.23 20.69
CA ILE A 92 10.29 -3.15 21.69
C ILE A 92 11.23 -4.36 21.57
N ALA A 93 10.71 -5.57 21.38
CA ALA A 93 11.53 -6.78 21.19
C ALA A 93 12.45 -6.63 19.96
N THR A 94 11.93 -6.06 18.88
CA THR A 94 12.71 -5.80 17.67
C THR A 94 13.82 -4.77 17.90
N VAL A 95 13.50 -3.70 18.62
CA VAL A 95 14.45 -2.64 18.96
C VAL A 95 15.50 -3.14 19.95
N GLY A 96 15.10 -3.93 20.95
CA GLY A 96 15.98 -4.48 21.99
C GLY A 96 17.01 -5.48 21.47
N SER A 97 16.75 -6.14 20.35
CA SER A 97 17.68 -7.09 19.74
C SER A 97 18.89 -6.41 19.06
N HIS A 98 18.92 -5.08 18.96
CA HIS A 98 19.91 -4.30 18.21
C HIS A 98 20.13 -4.76 16.75
N GLN A 99 19.24 -5.64 16.25
CA GLN A 99 19.27 -6.10 14.86
C GLN A 99 18.76 -4.99 13.95
N GLN A 100 19.10 -5.09 12.68
CA GLN A 100 18.65 -4.17 11.63
C GLN A 100 17.14 -3.94 11.73
N THR A 101 16.77 -2.69 11.93
CA THR A 101 15.42 -2.32 12.33
C THR A 101 14.49 -2.26 11.13
N TYR A 102 15.00 -1.81 10.00
CA TYR A 102 14.29 -1.80 8.73
C TYR A 102 14.66 -3.04 7.92
N ARG A 103 13.72 -3.55 7.12
CA ARG A 103 13.95 -4.62 6.13
C ARG A 103 13.70 -4.14 4.70
N ASP A 104 13.16 -2.92 4.57
CA ASP A 104 12.70 -2.33 3.34
C ASP A 104 13.23 -0.90 3.21
N ASP A 105 13.17 -0.31 2.01
CA ASP A 105 13.81 0.95 1.65
C ASP A 105 13.08 2.22 2.12
N GLU A 106 11.79 2.14 2.46
CA GLU A 106 10.98 3.32 2.75
C GLU A 106 11.44 4.10 3.99
N GLY A 107 11.58 3.42 5.14
CA GLY A 107 12.03 4.05 6.38
C GLY A 107 13.44 4.64 6.30
N PRO A 108 14.44 3.91 5.75
CA PRO A 108 15.76 4.43 5.45
C PRO A 108 15.78 5.68 4.59
N LEU A 109 15.06 5.69 3.46
CA LEU A 109 15.02 6.85 2.55
C LEU A 109 14.40 8.08 3.22
N VAL A 110 13.33 7.92 4.02
CA VAL A 110 12.77 9.02 4.83
C VAL A 110 13.78 9.50 5.89
N THR A 111 14.51 8.58 6.52
CA THR A 111 15.54 8.93 7.51
C THR A 111 16.67 9.76 6.88
N LEU A 112 17.12 9.38 5.68
CA LEU A 112 18.15 10.12 4.93
C LEU A 112 17.64 11.47 4.45
N ALA A 113 16.40 11.56 4.01
CA ALA A 113 15.74 12.82 3.68
C ALA A 113 15.67 13.76 4.89
N ALA A 114 15.30 13.23 6.07
CA ALA A 114 15.28 13.99 7.31
C ALA A 114 16.68 14.49 7.72
N ARG A 115 17.73 13.68 7.58
CA ARG A 115 19.12 14.10 7.80
C ARG A 115 19.55 15.18 6.82
N ALA A 116 19.14 15.07 5.55
CA ALA A 116 19.43 16.10 4.56
C ALA A 116 18.78 17.44 4.94
N LEU A 117 17.56 17.44 5.48
CA LEU A 117 16.90 18.65 6.00
C LEU A 117 17.69 19.30 7.13
N VAL A 118 18.14 18.53 8.13
CA VAL A 118 18.89 19.06 9.28
C VAL A 118 20.22 19.67 8.85
N THR A 119 20.87 19.10 7.83
CA THR A 119 22.15 19.62 7.30
C THR A 119 21.96 20.71 6.24
N GLY A 120 20.75 21.21 6.02
CA GLY A 120 20.46 22.23 5.00
C GLY A 120 20.58 21.74 3.55
N GLY A 121 20.68 20.42 3.34
CA GLY A 121 20.80 19.81 2.01
C GLY A 121 19.49 19.73 1.23
N HIS A 122 19.59 19.33 -0.04
CA HIS A 122 18.42 19.02 -0.86
C HIS A 122 17.84 17.65 -0.47
N VAL A 123 16.51 17.58 -0.41
CA VAL A 123 15.77 16.33 -0.13
C VAL A 123 15.43 15.63 -1.43
N TYR A 124 14.90 16.37 -2.38
CA TYR A 124 14.51 15.88 -3.69
C TYR A 124 15.68 16.00 -4.70
N GLY A 125 15.67 15.13 -5.71
CA GLY A 125 16.74 15.04 -6.70
C GLY A 125 18.07 14.48 -6.17
N ARG A 126 18.12 14.10 -4.88
CA ARG A 126 19.29 13.50 -4.26
C ARG A 126 19.21 11.98 -4.31
N HIS A 127 20.33 11.35 -4.69
CA HIS A 127 20.52 9.90 -4.72
C HIS A 127 21.39 9.41 -3.58
N TRP A 128 21.04 8.25 -3.00
CA TRP A 128 21.80 7.58 -1.94
C TRP A 128 22.16 6.14 -2.35
N PRO A 129 23.08 5.93 -3.31
CA PRO A 129 23.31 4.62 -3.93
C PRO A 129 23.79 3.53 -2.95
N HIS A 130 24.34 3.90 -1.79
CA HIS A 130 24.85 2.95 -0.79
C HIS A 130 23.95 2.75 0.42
N PHE A 131 22.75 3.35 0.43
CA PHE A 131 21.88 3.29 1.62
C PHE A 131 21.46 1.86 1.96
N ALA A 132 21.26 1.01 0.96
CA ALA A 132 20.87 -0.39 1.17
C ALA A 132 21.92 -1.16 1.98
N GLN A 133 23.20 -0.94 1.69
CA GLN A 133 24.31 -1.52 2.44
C GLN A 133 24.42 -0.90 3.84
N GLN A 134 24.23 0.43 3.95
CA GLN A 134 24.31 1.16 5.22
C GLN A 134 23.22 0.70 6.20
N PHE A 135 22.01 0.45 5.73
CA PHE A 135 20.88 0.02 6.56
C PHE A 135 20.62 -1.49 6.52
N GLY A 136 21.31 -2.24 5.65
CA GLY A 136 21.14 -3.67 5.47
C GLY A 136 19.74 -4.07 5.01
N VAL A 137 19.15 -3.28 4.11
CA VAL A 137 17.76 -3.42 3.67
C VAL A 137 17.68 -3.90 2.22
N SER A 138 16.55 -4.52 1.88
CA SER A 138 16.17 -4.74 0.49
C SER A 138 15.71 -3.42 -0.14
N THR A 139 15.91 -3.31 -1.43
CA THR A 139 15.57 -2.11 -2.21
C THR A 139 14.57 -2.43 -3.29
N THR A 140 13.78 -1.44 -3.68
CA THR A 140 12.86 -1.55 -4.81
C THR A 140 13.64 -1.61 -6.12
N PRO A 141 13.62 -2.75 -6.84
CA PRO A 141 14.31 -2.88 -8.13
C PRO A 141 13.54 -2.13 -9.23
N LEU A 142 14.28 -1.53 -10.17
CA LEU A 142 13.76 -0.78 -11.31
C LEU A 142 13.99 -1.54 -12.62
N MET A 143 13.15 -1.31 -13.62
CA MET A 143 13.23 -2.00 -14.91
C MET A 143 14.52 -1.73 -15.68
N ASN A 144 15.20 -0.61 -15.37
CA ASN A 144 16.52 -0.26 -15.94
C ASN A 144 17.70 -0.96 -15.21
N GLY A 145 17.44 -1.98 -14.38
CA GLY A 145 18.46 -2.71 -13.63
C GLY A 145 19.07 -1.99 -12.45
N ARG A 146 18.60 -0.78 -12.13
CA ARG A 146 18.97 0.00 -10.93
C ARG A 146 18.03 -0.29 -9.78
N PHE A 147 18.24 0.40 -8.66
CA PHE A 147 17.36 0.37 -7.49
C PHE A 147 16.86 1.78 -7.19
N ALA A 148 15.69 1.88 -6.61
CA ALA A 148 15.19 3.14 -6.09
C ALA A 148 16.09 3.59 -4.93
N ASP A 149 16.73 4.75 -5.08
CA ASP A 149 17.73 5.29 -4.15
C ASP A 149 17.50 6.76 -3.82
N SER A 150 16.29 7.25 -4.08
CA SER A 150 15.89 8.64 -3.84
C SER A 150 14.60 8.74 -3.04
N PHE A 151 14.40 9.87 -2.36
CA PHE A 151 13.18 10.13 -1.61
C PHE A 151 12.03 10.49 -2.55
N SER A 152 10.95 9.71 -2.48
CA SER A 152 9.83 9.75 -3.41
C SER A 152 8.47 10.04 -2.75
N TYR A 153 8.46 10.59 -1.54
CA TYR A 153 7.24 10.91 -0.77
C TYR A 153 7.06 12.41 -0.61
N PRO A 154 5.82 12.90 -0.34
CA PRO A 154 5.62 14.26 0.13
C PRO A 154 6.38 14.52 1.45
N PRO A 155 6.79 15.78 1.75
CA PRO A 155 7.85 16.06 2.71
C PRO A 155 7.47 15.89 4.19
N LEU A 156 6.20 15.73 4.55
CA LEU A 156 5.76 15.76 5.95
C LEU A 156 6.45 14.68 6.81
N SER A 157 6.66 13.49 6.28
CA SER A 157 7.33 12.40 7.01
C SER A 157 8.79 12.76 7.36
N ALA A 158 9.51 13.34 6.41
CA ALA A 158 10.89 13.80 6.62
C ALA A 158 10.93 15.01 7.56
N LEU A 159 9.99 15.96 7.44
CA LEU A 159 9.88 17.13 8.34
C LEU A 159 9.63 16.72 9.79
N LEU A 160 8.72 15.76 10.03
CA LEU A 160 8.43 15.25 11.37
C LEU A 160 9.62 14.48 11.96
N ALA A 161 10.39 13.78 11.13
CA ALA A 161 11.56 13.03 11.58
C ALA A 161 12.78 13.91 11.84
N ALA A 162 12.92 15.05 11.14
CA ALA A 162 14.11 15.91 11.20
C ALA A 162 14.54 16.32 12.62
N PRO A 163 13.66 16.73 13.55
CA PRO A 163 14.08 17.11 14.90
C PRO A 163 14.71 15.96 15.72
N PHE A 164 14.38 14.71 15.36
CA PHE A 164 14.75 13.53 16.16
C PHE A 164 15.84 12.66 15.53
N VAL A 165 16.14 12.86 14.24
CA VAL A 165 17.01 11.96 13.47
C VAL A 165 18.46 11.93 13.96
N ASN A 166 18.92 12.99 14.65
CA ASN A 166 20.26 13.08 15.25
C ASN A 166 20.25 12.95 16.77
N THR A 167 19.08 12.94 17.42
CA THR A 167 18.96 12.86 18.89
C THR A 167 18.74 11.44 19.38
N LEU A 168 18.16 10.58 18.53
CA LEU A 168 17.95 9.18 18.85
C LEU A 168 19.08 8.30 18.32
N PRO A 169 19.44 7.21 19.05
CA PRO A 169 20.39 6.23 18.56
C PRO A 169 19.99 5.67 17.20
N SER A 170 20.96 5.37 16.35
CA SER A 170 20.74 4.92 14.97
C SER A 170 19.98 3.58 14.85
N TRP A 171 20.00 2.78 15.92
CA TRP A 171 19.26 1.51 15.99
C TRP A 171 17.77 1.70 16.35
N VAL A 172 17.32 2.90 16.72
CA VAL A 172 15.91 3.19 16.97
C VAL A 172 15.21 3.47 15.64
N PRO A 173 14.17 2.69 15.26
CA PRO A 173 13.42 2.91 14.03
C PRO A 173 12.45 4.09 14.21
N LEU A 174 12.98 5.30 14.09
CA LEU A 174 12.20 6.52 14.30
C LEU A 174 10.90 6.56 13.48
N LEU A 175 10.99 6.22 12.20
CA LEU A 175 9.82 6.17 11.32
C LEU A 175 8.83 5.06 11.72
N GLY A 176 9.34 3.94 12.25
CA GLY A 176 8.51 2.88 12.81
C GLY A 176 7.74 3.35 14.04
N LEU A 177 8.36 4.15 14.92
CA LEU A 177 7.66 4.77 16.07
C LEU A 177 6.54 5.69 15.60
N PHE A 178 6.80 6.54 14.60
CA PHE A 178 5.78 7.43 14.05
C PHE A 178 4.66 6.65 13.34
N ALA A 179 5.00 5.61 12.59
CA ALA A 179 4.01 4.73 11.96
C ALA A 179 3.14 4.03 13.00
N PHE A 180 3.75 3.54 14.10
CA PHE A 180 3.02 2.94 15.21
C PHE A 180 2.09 3.95 15.91
N ALA A 181 2.55 5.17 16.16
CA ALA A 181 1.73 6.23 16.72
C ALA A 181 0.55 6.59 15.80
N GLY A 182 0.80 6.70 14.50
CA GLY A 182 -0.22 6.96 13.49
C GLY A 182 -1.28 5.85 13.41
N LEU A 183 -0.86 4.58 13.39
CA LEU A 183 -1.78 3.44 13.40
C LEU A 183 -2.62 3.42 14.69
N SER A 184 -1.99 3.66 15.85
CA SER A 184 -2.65 3.70 17.15
C SER A 184 -3.67 4.83 17.24
N ALA A 185 -3.33 6.02 16.75
CA ALA A 185 -4.24 7.15 16.65
C ALA A 185 -5.44 6.83 15.74
N THR A 186 -5.19 6.16 14.60
CA THR A 186 -6.24 5.70 13.69
C THR A 186 -7.17 4.70 14.37
N ALA A 187 -6.62 3.69 15.06
CA ALA A 187 -7.40 2.68 15.77
C ALA A 187 -8.28 3.30 16.87
N LEU A 188 -7.71 4.21 17.66
CA LEU A 188 -8.45 4.92 18.71
C LEU A 188 -9.54 5.82 18.13
N PHE A 189 -9.25 6.53 17.04
CA PHE A 189 -10.24 7.35 16.34
C PHE A 189 -11.37 6.48 15.79
N MET A 190 -11.07 5.36 15.12
CA MET A 190 -12.07 4.41 14.64
C MET A 190 -12.93 3.88 15.78
N PHE A 191 -12.33 3.44 16.88
CA PHE A 191 -13.06 2.93 18.05
C PHE A 191 -14.06 3.95 18.60
N ARG A 192 -13.72 5.24 18.57
CA ARG A 192 -14.61 6.33 19.03
C ARG A 192 -15.65 6.73 17.99
N ALA A 193 -15.28 6.75 16.71
CA ALA A 193 -16.09 7.29 15.62
C ALA A 193 -17.08 6.30 15.04
N LEU A 194 -16.80 4.99 15.12
CA LEU A 194 -17.66 3.95 14.59
C LEU A 194 -18.89 3.71 15.46
N PRO A 195 -20.03 3.30 14.85
CA PRO A 195 -21.18 2.77 15.58
C PRO A 195 -20.76 1.65 16.54
N VAL A 196 -21.42 1.56 17.69
CA VAL A 196 -21.03 0.66 18.80
C VAL A 196 -20.79 -0.78 18.31
N GLN A 197 -21.63 -1.28 17.42
CA GLN A 197 -21.54 -2.66 16.90
C GLN A 197 -20.28 -2.90 16.02
N LEU A 198 -19.70 -1.84 15.45
CA LEU A 198 -18.53 -1.91 14.57
C LEU A 198 -17.21 -1.51 15.26
N ARG A 199 -17.25 -1.09 16.52
CA ARG A 199 -16.03 -0.70 17.27
C ARG A 199 -14.94 -1.76 17.32
N PRO A 200 -15.26 -3.08 17.46
CA PRO A 200 -14.23 -4.12 17.46
C PRO A 200 -13.44 -4.19 16.14
N ALA A 201 -14.01 -3.70 15.02
CA ALA A 201 -13.31 -3.63 13.76
C ALA A 201 -12.07 -2.72 13.81
N ALA A 202 -12.01 -1.75 14.71
CA ALA A 202 -10.81 -0.94 14.93
C ALA A 202 -9.62 -1.83 15.34
N THR A 203 -9.83 -2.73 16.31
CA THR A 203 -8.80 -3.69 16.74
C THR A 203 -8.50 -4.72 15.65
N LEU A 204 -9.55 -5.30 15.06
CA LEU A 204 -9.41 -6.33 14.02
C LEU A 204 -8.57 -5.83 12.84
N ILE A 205 -8.85 -4.62 12.35
CA ILE A 205 -8.15 -4.06 11.19
C ILE A 205 -6.76 -3.55 11.59
N CYS A 206 -6.66 -2.70 12.62
CA CYS A 206 -5.41 -2.02 12.91
C CYS A 206 -4.38 -2.90 13.64
N PHE A 207 -4.83 -3.83 14.50
CA PHE A 207 -3.93 -4.66 15.31
C PHE A 207 -4.07 -6.16 15.07
N GLY A 208 -5.17 -6.61 14.48
CA GLY A 208 -5.40 -8.02 14.18
C GLY A 208 -4.67 -8.51 12.94
N MET A 209 -4.47 -7.65 11.94
CA MET A 209 -3.77 -8.01 10.72
C MET A 209 -2.25 -8.00 10.93
N SER A 210 -1.59 -9.14 10.76
CA SER A 210 -0.13 -9.31 10.94
C SER A 210 0.70 -8.43 9.99
N TRP A 211 0.20 -8.17 8.78
CA TRP A 211 0.83 -7.31 7.78
C TRP A 211 1.12 -5.89 8.30
N TYR A 212 0.25 -5.32 9.12
CA TYR A 212 0.46 -3.98 9.66
C TYR A 212 1.69 -3.88 10.55
N LEU A 213 2.01 -4.94 11.31
CA LEU A 213 3.22 -4.96 12.12
C LEU A 213 4.49 -4.84 11.25
N PHE A 214 4.53 -5.55 10.12
CA PHE A 214 5.64 -5.48 9.18
C PHE A 214 5.82 -4.07 8.64
N TYR A 215 4.77 -3.45 8.13
CA TYR A 215 4.85 -2.12 7.52
C TYR A 215 5.09 -1.00 8.53
N VAL A 216 4.47 -1.08 9.72
CA VAL A 216 4.74 -0.15 10.82
C VAL A 216 6.20 -0.20 11.23
N ARG A 217 6.75 -1.41 11.40
CA ARG A 217 8.15 -1.60 11.74
C ARG A 217 9.10 -1.00 10.69
N ASN A 218 8.76 -1.11 9.42
CA ASN A 218 9.53 -0.55 8.31
C ASN A 218 9.32 0.96 8.13
N GLY A 219 8.47 1.60 8.92
CA GLY A 219 8.31 3.06 8.93
C GLY A 219 7.59 3.61 7.71
N TYR A 220 6.63 2.89 7.14
CA TYR A 220 5.89 3.32 5.96
C TYR A 220 5.15 4.63 6.20
N PRO A 221 5.40 5.67 5.39
CA PRO A 221 4.81 7.01 5.58
C PRO A 221 3.29 7.05 5.52
N VAL A 222 2.66 6.05 4.89
CA VAL A 222 1.20 5.95 4.82
C VAL A 222 0.55 5.91 6.21
N PHE A 223 1.21 5.32 7.22
CA PHE A 223 0.67 5.30 8.59
C PHE A 223 0.64 6.69 9.24
N LEU A 224 1.54 7.59 8.84
CA LEU A 224 1.46 9.00 9.23
C LEU A 224 0.27 9.71 8.56
N ALA A 225 -0.07 9.34 7.34
CA ALA A 225 -1.21 9.91 6.63
C ALA A 225 -2.56 9.39 7.19
N LEU A 226 -2.64 8.12 7.63
CA LEU A 226 -3.89 7.46 7.99
C LEU A 226 -4.74 8.21 9.03
N PRO A 227 -4.23 8.70 10.18
CA PRO A 227 -5.07 9.39 11.16
C PRO A 227 -5.69 10.67 10.59
N PHE A 228 -4.96 11.40 9.77
CA PHE A 228 -5.47 12.59 9.09
C PHE A 228 -6.53 12.24 8.05
N LEU A 229 -6.25 11.25 7.21
CA LEU A 229 -7.22 10.78 6.20
C LEU A 229 -8.48 10.19 6.86
N ALA A 230 -8.34 9.51 8.01
CA ALA A 230 -9.47 9.00 8.79
C ALA A 230 -10.41 10.12 9.26
N VAL A 231 -9.83 11.24 9.73
CA VAL A 231 -10.62 12.45 10.08
C VAL A 231 -11.24 13.08 8.83
N ALA A 232 -10.51 13.10 7.71
CA ALA A 232 -11.01 13.68 6.45
C ALA A 232 -12.25 12.94 5.91
N VAL A 233 -12.28 11.59 6.00
CA VAL A 233 -13.40 10.79 5.51
C VAL A 233 -14.55 10.65 6.51
N HIS A 234 -14.33 10.97 7.78
CA HIS A 234 -15.35 10.83 8.82
C HIS A 234 -16.53 11.75 8.59
N ARG A 235 -17.75 11.19 8.50
CA ARG A 235 -19.00 11.94 8.27
C ARG A 235 -18.92 12.91 7.08
N TRP A 236 -18.23 12.54 6.03
CA TRP A 236 -18.00 13.37 4.85
C TRP A 236 -19.31 13.91 4.23
N THR A 237 -20.42 13.15 4.33
CA THR A 237 -21.74 13.59 3.84
C THR A 237 -22.25 14.85 4.54
N ARG A 238 -21.79 15.15 5.75
CA ARG A 238 -22.19 16.32 6.54
C ARG A 238 -21.25 17.52 6.38
N THR A 239 -20.14 17.35 5.68
CA THR A 239 -19.19 18.42 5.42
C THR A 239 -19.87 19.56 4.65
N GLY A 240 -19.93 20.77 5.22
CA GLY A 240 -20.56 21.94 4.62
C GLY A 240 -22.09 21.90 4.56
N ALA A 241 -22.77 21.07 5.39
CA ALA A 241 -24.24 21.01 5.46
C ALA A 241 -24.85 22.39 5.76
N GLY A 242 -26.00 22.68 5.14
CA GLY A 242 -26.64 23.98 5.24
C GLY A 242 -25.89 25.14 4.56
N GLY A 243 -24.81 24.87 3.85
CA GLY A 243 -24.00 25.91 3.15
C GLY A 243 -22.91 26.55 4.02
N VAL A 244 -22.66 26.03 5.23
CA VAL A 244 -21.65 26.54 6.16
C VAL A 244 -20.60 25.47 6.43
N LEU A 245 -19.33 25.82 6.24
CA LEU A 245 -18.21 24.92 6.51
C LEU A 245 -17.86 24.94 8.00
N GLY A 246 -18.69 24.50 8.87
CA GLY A 246 -18.46 24.52 10.33
C GLY A 246 -17.10 23.89 10.73
N ARG A 247 -16.76 23.93 12.02
CA ARG A 247 -15.46 23.44 12.56
C ARG A 247 -15.07 22.04 12.03
N GLN A 248 -16.03 21.11 11.98
CA GLN A 248 -15.78 19.76 11.47
C GLN A 248 -15.32 19.77 10.00
N GLY A 249 -15.95 20.60 9.14
CA GLY A 249 -15.58 20.71 7.75
C GLY A 249 -14.18 21.32 7.55
N VAL A 250 -13.83 22.36 8.35
CA VAL A 250 -12.49 22.96 8.33
C VAL A 250 -11.44 21.93 8.77
N VAL A 251 -11.66 21.23 9.87
CA VAL A 251 -10.74 20.19 10.37
C VAL A 251 -10.58 19.07 9.36
N SER A 252 -11.66 18.60 8.73
CA SER A 252 -11.59 17.55 7.70
C SER A 252 -10.77 18.01 6.48
N ALA A 253 -10.91 19.27 6.05
CA ALA A 253 -10.14 19.84 4.95
C ALA A 253 -8.63 19.94 5.30
N LEU A 254 -8.31 20.51 6.47
CA LEU A 254 -6.92 20.58 6.96
C LEU A 254 -6.30 19.19 7.04
N CYS A 255 -7.03 18.23 7.59
CA CYS A 255 -6.56 16.85 7.70
C CYS A 255 -6.34 16.19 6.33
N LEU A 256 -7.17 16.45 5.32
CA LEU A 256 -6.89 15.96 3.97
C LEU A 256 -5.58 16.53 3.42
N GLY A 257 -5.36 17.83 3.54
CA GLY A 257 -4.13 18.49 3.05
C GLY A 257 -2.88 17.99 3.75
N VAL A 258 -2.92 17.84 5.09
CA VAL A 258 -1.82 17.29 5.89
C VAL A 258 -1.56 15.81 5.54
N GLY A 259 -2.61 14.99 5.45
CA GLY A 259 -2.48 13.58 5.05
C GLY A 259 -1.91 13.41 3.64
N ALA A 260 -2.34 14.26 2.69
CA ALA A 260 -1.82 14.31 1.33
C ALA A 260 -0.35 14.78 1.28
N SER A 261 0.12 15.53 2.30
CA SER A 261 1.51 15.94 2.45
C SER A 261 2.39 14.88 3.12
N ALA A 262 1.79 13.81 3.67
CA ALA A 262 2.50 12.67 4.22
C ALA A 262 2.66 11.53 3.21
N HIS A 263 1.62 11.28 2.38
CA HIS A 263 1.62 10.17 1.42
C HIS A 263 0.68 10.44 0.23
N GLN A 264 1.08 10.02 -0.97
CA GLN A 264 0.35 10.23 -2.24
C GLN A 264 -1.05 9.56 -2.27
N LEU A 265 -1.34 8.57 -1.43
CA LEU A 265 -2.68 7.95 -1.36
C LEU A 265 -3.78 8.97 -1.06
N GLY A 266 -3.47 10.05 -0.33
CA GLY A 266 -4.39 11.17 -0.13
C GLY A 266 -4.82 11.84 -1.44
N TRP A 267 -3.96 11.85 -2.47
CA TRP A 267 -4.24 12.49 -3.77
C TRP A 267 -5.29 11.71 -4.56
N PHE A 268 -5.23 10.37 -4.49
CA PHE A 268 -6.23 9.52 -5.15
C PHE A 268 -7.59 9.56 -4.44
N LEU A 269 -7.62 9.76 -3.12
CA LEU A 269 -8.84 9.91 -2.35
C LEU A 269 -9.52 11.27 -2.54
N ALA A 270 -8.73 12.35 -2.68
CA ALA A 270 -9.20 13.73 -2.72
C ALA A 270 -10.29 13.99 -3.78
N PRO A 271 -10.16 13.59 -5.06
CA PRO A 271 -11.18 13.85 -6.07
C PRO A 271 -12.51 13.14 -5.76
N PHE A 272 -12.49 11.97 -5.15
CA PHE A 272 -13.70 11.26 -4.76
C PHE A 272 -14.40 11.94 -3.57
N LEU A 273 -13.65 12.40 -2.57
CA LEU A 273 -14.20 13.20 -1.48
C LEU A 273 -14.78 14.52 -1.99
N LEU A 274 -14.07 15.21 -2.86
CA LEU A 274 -14.53 16.47 -3.46
C LEU A 274 -15.85 16.26 -4.22
N ALA A 275 -15.91 15.23 -5.07
CA ALA A 275 -17.11 14.86 -5.81
C ALA A 275 -18.25 14.49 -4.85
N GLY A 276 -17.98 13.66 -3.85
CA GLY A 276 -18.96 13.24 -2.85
C GLY A 276 -19.55 14.42 -2.07
N ILE A 277 -18.71 15.31 -1.56
CA ILE A 277 -19.13 16.53 -0.84
C ILE A 277 -19.98 17.41 -1.76
N LEU A 278 -19.55 17.64 -3.01
CA LEU A 278 -20.31 18.42 -3.98
C LEU A 278 -21.69 17.82 -4.24
N LEU A 279 -21.78 16.51 -4.42
CA LEU A 279 -23.05 15.81 -4.64
C LEU A 279 -23.96 15.88 -3.41
N ALA A 280 -23.38 15.79 -2.20
CA ALA A 280 -24.12 15.96 -0.96
C ALA A 280 -24.66 17.38 -0.82
N ARG A 281 -23.83 18.38 -1.06
CA ARG A 281 -24.25 19.81 -1.00
C ARG A 281 -25.24 20.16 -2.08
N ARG A 282 -25.10 19.64 -3.29
CA ARG A 282 -26.04 19.86 -4.40
C ARG A 282 -27.42 19.24 -4.13
N GLY A 283 -27.49 18.19 -3.32
CA GLY A 283 -28.75 17.58 -2.89
C GLY A 283 -29.63 18.51 -2.03
N GLU A 284 -29.04 19.51 -1.37
CA GLU A 284 -29.74 20.41 -0.43
C GLU A 284 -29.63 21.90 -0.78
N LEU A 285 -28.66 22.29 -1.63
CA LEU A 285 -28.34 23.69 -1.93
C LEU A 285 -28.42 24.00 -3.43
N PRO A 286 -28.68 25.26 -3.81
CA PRO A 286 -28.50 25.73 -5.15
C PRO A 286 -27.05 25.54 -5.63
N TRP A 287 -26.85 25.31 -6.94
CA TRP A 287 -25.54 24.97 -7.54
C TRP A 287 -24.40 25.91 -7.12
N ARG A 288 -24.63 27.21 -7.17
CA ARG A 288 -23.62 28.23 -6.81
C ARG A 288 -23.16 28.06 -5.35
N ARG A 289 -24.09 27.85 -4.40
CA ARG A 289 -23.76 27.67 -2.98
C ARG A 289 -23.06 26.34 -2.74
N ALA A 290 -23.49 25.26 -3.40
CA ALA A 290 -22.85 23.97 -3.31
C ALA A 290 -21.38 24.03 -3.78
N LEU A 291 -21.12 24.68 -4.93
CA LEU A 291 -19.77 24.92 -5.45
C LEU A 291 -18.93 25.78 -4.50
N LEU A 292 -19.48 26.87 -3.97
CA LEU A 292 -18.76 27.77 -3.06
C LEU A 292 -18.30 27.04 -1.77
N VAL A 293 -19.19 26.27 -1.16
CA VAL A 293 -18.85 25.53 0.07
C VAL A 293 -17.82 24.42 -0.21
N THR A 294 -18.02 23.67 -1.29
CA THR A 294 -17.08 22.61 -1.68
C THR A 294 -15.73 23.20 -2.10
N GLY A 295 -15.74 24.32 -2.83
CA GLY A 295 -14.54 25.05 -3.22
C GLY A 295 -13.77 25.62 -2.02
N ARG A 296 -14.46 26.15 -1.01
CA ARG A 296 -13.82 26.59 0.25
C ARG A 296 -13.16 25.42 0.97
N TRP A 297 -13.84 24.27 1.05
CA TRP A 297 -13.26 23.07 1.62
C TRP A 297 -12.00 22.62 0.87
N ALA A 298 -12.08 22.60 -0.47
CA ALA A 298 -10.93 22.25 -1.32
C ALA A 298 -9.78 23.26 -1.18
N ALA A 299 -10.08 24.56 -1.10
CA ALA A 299 -9.08 25.61 -0.92
C ALA A 299 -8.34 25.49 0.42
N ILE A 300 -9.05 25.14 1.52
CA ILE A 300 -8.43 24.88 2.82
C ILE A 300 -7.54 23.64 2.76
N ALA A 301 -8.00 22.55 2.13
CA ALA A 301 -7.21 21.35 1.97
C ALA A 301 -5.94 21.60 1.12
N LEU A 302 -6.09 22.32 0.00
CA LEU A 302 -4.97 22.74 -0.84
C LEU A 302 -4.03 23.68 -0.09
N GLY A 303 -4.55 24.64 0.69
CA GLY A 303 -3.76 25.53 1.50
C GLY A 303 -2.90 24.80 2.54
N ALA A 304 -3.48 23.80 3.23
CA ALA A 304 -2.75 22.96 4.16
C ALA A 304 -1.67 22.11 3.46
N PHE A 305 -1.98 21.56 2.28
CA PHE A 305 -1.00 20.85 1.45
C PHE A 305 0.14 21.79 1.02
N LEU A 306 -0.18 22.96 0.51
CA LEU A 306 0.80 23.94 0.04
C LEU A 306 1.67 24.44 1.20
N LEU A 307 1.12 24.69 2.38
CA LEU A 307 1.88 25.15 3.54
C LEU A 307 3.05 24.19 3.87
N VAL A 308 2.84 22.90 3.72
CA VAL A 308 3.86 21.88 3.97
C VAL A 308 4.83 21.74 2.78
N ASN A 309 4.33 21.84 1.55
CA ASN A 309 5.11 21.56 0.34
C ASN A 309 5.81 22.79 -0.25
N LEU A 310 5.25 24.01 -0.03
CA LEU A 310 5.70 25.25 -0.65
C LEU A 310 7.21 25.56 -0.44
N PRO A 311 7.81 25.33 0.75
CA PRO A 311 9.25 25.55 0.93
C PRO A 311 10.11 24.74 -0.05
N PHE A 312 9.69 23.52 -0.35
CA PHE A 312 10.40 22.61 -1.29
C PHE A 312 10.13 23.01 -2.74
N MET A 313 8.92 23.45 -3.05
CA MET A 313 8.54 23.93 -4.39
C MET A 313 9.31 25.21 -4.75
N ILE A 314 9.47 26.12 -3.80
CA ILE A 314 10.22 27.38 -4.02
C ILE A 314 11.72 27.11 -4.16
N ARG A 315 12.25 26.19 -3.37
CA ARG A 315 13.67 25.88 -3.35
C ARG A 315 14.14 25.18 -4.64
N ASP A 316 13.37 24.20 -5.12
CA ASP A 316 13.59 23.47 -6.36
C ASP A 316 12.31 22.75 -6.77
N GLY A 317 11.46 23.45 -7.53
CA GLY A 317 10.14 22.95 -7.95
C GLY A 317 10.25 21.76 -8.89
N THR A 318 11.29 21.69 -9.72
CA THR A 318 11.49 20.58 -10.67
C THR A 318 11.93 19.30 -9.94
N ALA A 319 12.88 19.42 -9.01
CA ALA A 319 13.30 18.28 -8.19
C ALA A 319 12.17 17.82 -7.26
N TRP A 320 11.39 18.76 -6.67
CA TRP A 320 10.22 18.42 -5.87
C TRP A 320 9.18 17.64 -6.67
N LEU A 321 8.77 18.15 -7.84
CA LEU A 321 7.78 17.49 -8.70
C LEU A 321 8.28 16.13 -9.19
N GLY A 322 9.54 16.05 -9.63
CA GLY A 322 10.18 14.78 -10.01
C GLY A 322 10.20 13.78 -8.87
N GLY A 323 10.58 14.22 -7.66
CA GLY A 323 10.65 13.36 -6.49
C GLY A 323 9.28 12.81 -6.09
N ILE A 324 8.28 13.65 -5.86
CA ILE A 324 6.94 13.18 -5.45
C ILE A 324 6.22 12.40 -6.55
N GLY A 325 6.52 12.68 -7.83
CA GLY A 325 6.00 11.96 -8.99
C GLY A 325 6.74 10.65 -9.28
N ASN A 326 7.91 10.46 -8.69
CA ASN A 326 8.79 9.33 -8.99
C ASN A 326 8.12 7.97 -8.77
N VAL A 327 7.25 7.84 -7.77
CA VAL A 327 6.46 6.61 -7.52
C VAL A 327 5.63 6.19 -8.76
N LEU A 328 5.20 7.15 -9.59
CA LEU A 328 4.42 6.90 -10.80
C LEU A 328 5.29 6.73 -12.05
N THR A 329 6.53 7.23 -12.04
CA THR A 329 7.39 7.35 -13.24
C THR A 329 8.69 6.56 -13.16
N GLN A 330 9.07 6.01 -11.99
CA GLN A 330 10.35 5.32 -11.78
C GLN A 330 10.45 3.93 -12.44
N HIS A 331 9.38 3.44 -13.05
CA HIS A 331 9.33 2.12 -13.70
C HIS A 331 9.87 1.00 -12.78
N ALA A 332 9.31 0.89 -11.58
CA ALA A 332 9.64 -0.21 -10.67
C ALA A 332 9.26 -1.56 -11.29
N THR A 333 9.99 -2.61 -10.97
CA THR A 333 9.71 -3.95 -11.50
C THR A 333 8.25 -4.35 -11.23
N PRO A 334 7.57 -4.93 -12.23
CA PRO A 334 6.17 -5.32 -12.09
C PRO A 334 6.01 -6.41 -11.05
N GLN A 335 4.98 -6.27 -10.21
CA GLN A 335 4.57 -7.28 -9.22
C GLN A 335 3.30 -6.86 -8.50
N GLY A 336 2.60 -7.78 -7.89
CA GLY A 336 1.48 -7.47 -6.98
C GLY A 336 0.35 -8.49 -7.03
N LEU A 337 -0.84 -8.06 -6.61
CA LEU A 337 -2.06 -8.89 -6.54
C LEU A 337 -2.97 -8.72 -7.77
N GLY A 338 -2.51 -7.99 -8.77
CA GLY A 338 -3.34 -7.61 -9.91
C GLY A 338 -3.19 -8.52 -11.13
N PRO A 339 -3.88 -8.19 -12.24
CA PRO A 339 -3.78 -8.92 -13.50
C PRO A 339 -2.36 -8.99 -14.09
N ILE A 340 -1.44 -8.18 -13.61
CA ILE A 340 -0.02 -8.28 -13.94
C ILE A 340 0.54 -9.68 -13.68
N ASP A 341 0.00 -10.41 -12.71
CA ASP A 341 0.39 -11.78 -12.39
C ASP A 341 0.11 -12.75 -13.55
N ILE A 342 -0.83 -12.43 -14.45
CA ILE A 342 -1.07 -13.19 -15.67
C ILE A 342 0.18 -13.14 -16.55
N SER A 343 0.68 -11.92 -16.83
CA SER A 343 1.91 -11.74 -17.61
C SER A 343 3.15 -12.21 -16.86
N TYR A 344 3.10 -12.23 -15.54
CA TYR A 344 4.24 -12.56 -14.70
C TYR A 344 4.41 -14.07 -14.47
N TYR A 345 3.33 -14.84 -14.36
CA TYR A 345 3.37 -16.25 -13.97
C TYR A 345 2.69 -17.20 -14.96
N LEU A 346 1.69 -16.73 -15.75
CA LEU A 346 0.89 -17.59 -16.59
C LEU A 346 1.27 -17.53 -18.07
N THR A 347 1.90 -16.42 -18.52
CA THR A 347 2.43 -16.28 -19.88
C THR A 347 3.95 -16.17 -19.86
N SER A 348 4.57 -16.06 -21.04
CA SER A 348 6.01 -15.78 -21.16
C SER A 348 6.36 -14.29 -20.93
N GLY A 349 5.40 -13.44 -20.55
CA GLY A 349 5.59 -12.02 -20.32
C GLY A 349 4.64 -11.15 -21.13
N THR A 350 5.07 -9.93 -21.43
CA THR A 350 4.34 -8.94 -22.26
C THR A 350 5.30 -7.99 -22.95
N GLY A 351 4.97 -7.60 -24.17
CA GLY A 351 5.69 -6.57 -24.94
C GLY A 351 5.30 -5.14 -24.58
N ASP A 352 4.24 -4.93 -23.79
CA ASP A 352 3.75 -3.60 -23.44
C ASP A 352 3.20 -3.53 -22.00
N LEU A 353 4.09 -3.35 -21.03
CA LEU A 353 3.73 -3.14 -19.63
C LEU A 353 3.03 -1.80 -19.40
N GLY A 354 3.24 -0.80 -20.27
CA GLY A 354 2.62 0.50 -20.17
C GLY A 354 1.10 0.44 -20.21
N MET A 355 0.54 -0.54 -20.93
CA MET A 355 -0.91 -0.74 -21.02
C MET A 355 -1.58 -1.02 -19.66
N TYR A 356 -0.89 -1.63 -18.70
CA TYR A 356 -1.39 -1.79 -17.34
C TYR A 356 -1.58 -0.43 -16.64
N SER A 357 -0.63 0.51 -16.83
CA SER A 357 -0.72 1.86 -16.28
C SER A 357 -1.87 2.65 -16.90
N TYR A 358 -2.09 2.52 -18.21
CA TYR A 358 -3.23 3.13 -18.90
C TYR A 358 -4.54 2.51 -18.42
N ALA A 359 -4.63 1.19 -18.25
CA ALA A 359 -5.80 0.53 -17.69
C ALA A 359 -6.14 1.06 -16.29
N ALA A 360 -5.12 1.21 -15.44
CA ALA A 360 -5.28 1.76 -14.08
C ALA A 360 -5.82 3.20 -14.10
N ALA A 361 -5.22 4.07 -14.92
CA ALA A 361 -5.65 5.47 -15.05
C ALA A 361 -7.07 5.59 -15.60
N LEU A 362 -7.41 4.84 -16.64
CA LEU A 362 -8.75 4.83 -17.24
C LEU A 362 -9.80 4.31 -16.25
N LEU A 363 -9.49 3.27 -15.46
CA LEU A 363 -10.41 2.76 -14.45
C LEU A 363 -10.61 3.75 -13.30
N LEU A 364 -9.56 4.50 -12.91
CA LEU A 364 -9.68 5.56 -11.90
C LEU A 364 -10.67 6.64 -12.36
N VAL A 365 -10.50 7.12 -13.60
CA VAL A 365 -11.41 8.11 -14.20
C VAL A 365 -12.82 7.54 -14.33
N ALA A 366 -12.97 6.30 -14.83
CA ALA A 366 -14.25 5.62 -14.95
C ALA A 366 -14.96 5.49 -13.59
N SER A 367 -14.23 5.17 -12.52
CA SER A 367 -14.77 5.07 -11.16
C SER A 367 -15.28 6.42 -10.65
N LEU A 368 -14.55 7.51 -10.92
CA LEU A 368 -14.99 8.86 -10.56
C LEU A 368 -16.23 9.29 -11.35
N VAL A 369 -16.27 9.03 -12.67
CA VAL A 369 -17.44 9.29 -13.51
C VAL A 369 -18.64 8.44 -13.05
N ALA A 370 -18.42 7.17 -12.73
CA ALA A 370 -19.47 6.29 -12.19
C ALA A 370 -20.03 6.83 -10.86
N LEU A 371 -19.18 7.36 -9.96
CA LEU A 371 -19.63 8.00 -8.73
C LEU A 371 -20.54 9.20 -9.03
N LEU A 372 -20.19 10.04 -10.02
CA LEU A 372 -21.00 11.21 -10.40
C LEU A 372 -22.36 10.79 -10.98
N LEU A 373 -22.43 9.68 -11.70
CA LEU A 373 -23.64 9.17 -12.35
C LEU A 373 -24.53 8.35 -11.42
N TYR A 374 -23.92 7.58 -10.50
CA TYR A 374 -24.61 6.66 -9.59
C TYR A 374 -24.33 6.92 -8.10
N PRO A 375 -24.38 8.18 -7.63
CA PRO A 375 -23.90 8.58 -6.31
C PRO A 375 -24.58 7.79 -5.18
N ARG A 376 -25.89 7.59 -5.23
CA ARG A 376 -26.65 6.89 -4.17
C ARG A 376 -26.24 5.44 -3.99
N ARG A 377 -25.69 4.80 -5.05
CA ARG A 377 -25.21 3.41 -5.02
C ARG A 377 -23.74 3.31 -4.66
N LEU A 378 -22.90 4.23 -5.18
CA LEU A 378 -21.44 4.14 -5.08
C LEU A 378 -20.86 4.98 -3.93
N ALA A 379 -21.56 5.99 -3.46
CA ALA A 379 -21.07 6.83 -2.35
C ALA A 379 -20.77 6.06 -1.05
N PRO A 380 -21.50 4.98 -0.69
CA PRO A 380 -21.09 4.13 0.43
C PRO A 380 -19.68 3.54 0.28
N ALA A 381 -19.21 3.34 -0.95
CA ALA A 381 -17.88 2.84 -1.27
C ALA A 381 -16.89 3.95 -1.66
N LEU A 382 -17.22 5.23 -1.45
CA LEU A 382 -16.47 6.39 -1.94
C LEU A 382 -14.97 6.29 -1.70
N ALA A 383 -14.55 5.93 -0.48
CA ALA A 383 -13.14 5.79 -0.14
C ALA A 383 -12.50 4.51 -0.72
N LEU A 384 -13.31 3.59 -1.25
CA LEU A 384 -12.83 2.36 -1.89
C LEU A 384 -12.72 2.49 -3.42
N LEU A 385 -13.44 3.43 -4.03
CA LEU A 385 -13.51 3.57 -5.49
C LEU A 385 -12.16 3.82 -6.19
N PRO A 386 -11.14 4.45 -5.58
CA PRO A 386 -9.81 4.57 -6.21
C PRO A 386 -9.05 3.23 -6.28
N TRP A 387 -9.36 2.25 -5.45
CA TRP A 387 -8.55 1.04 -5.27
C TRP A 387 -8.51 0.08 -6.45
N PRO A 388 -9.64 -0.17 -7.19
CA PRO A 388 -9.59 -1.03 -8.36
C PRO A 388 -8.54 -0.59 -9.39
N ALA A 389 -8.25 0.71 -9.47
CA ALA A 389 -7.20 1.22 -10.34
C ALA A 389 -5.81 0.71 -9.94
N PHE A 390 -5.52 0.62 -8.63
CA PHE A 390 -4.24 0.08 -8.15
C PHE A 390 -4.07 -1.41 -8.47
N LEU A 391 -5.19 -2.18 -8.54
CA LEU A 391 -5.12 -3.58 -8.97
C LEU A 391 -4.68 -3.75 -10.42
N LEU A 392 -5.03 -2.79 -11.29
CA LEU A 392 -4.65 -2.83 -12.70
C LEU A 392 -3.24 -2.28 -12.96
N ALA A 393 -2.64 -1.58 -12.01
CA ALA A 393 -1.29 -1.05 -12.16
C ALA A 393 -0.25 -2.18 -12.28
N PRO A 394 0.86 -1.97 -13.00
CA PRO A 394 1.93 -2.97 -13.15
C PRO A 394 2.59 -3.30 -11.79
N ARG A 395 2.47 -2.41 -10.80
CA ARG A 395 2.87 -2.65 -9.42
C ARG A 395 1.67 -2.45 -8.49
N SER A 396 1.19 -3.54 -7.92
CA SER A 396 -0.01 -3.57 -7.09
C SER A 396 0.21 -4.36 -5.79
N PRO A 397 1.15 -3.92 -4.91
CA PRO A 397 1.41 -4.60 -3.66
C PRO A 397 0.18 -4.56 -2.75
N GLU A 398 0.03 -5.56 -1.90
CA GLU A 398 -1.08 -5.70 -0.96
C GLU A 398 -1.23 -4.50 -0.01
N THR A 399 -0.16 -3.76 0.23
CA THR A 399 -0.15 -2.55 1.05
C THR A 399 -1.20 -1.52 0.62
N TYR A 400 -1.37 -1.34 -0.69
CA TYR A 400 -2.34 -0.36 -1.20
C TYR A 400 -3.78 -0.70 -0.86
N PHE A 401 -4.09 -1.98 -0.63
CA PHE A 401 -5.46 -2.45 -0.32
C PHE A 401 -5.70 -2.49 1.20
N VAL A 402 -4.81 -3.13 1.92
CA VAL A 402 -4.97 -3.37 3.35
C VAL A 402 -4.90 -2.06 4.14
N LEU A 403 -3.99 -1.15 3.77
CA LEU A 403 -3.77 0.11 4.48
C LEU A 403 -4.95 1.09 4.41
N LEU A 404 -5.81 0.99 3.40
CA LEU A 404 -6.97 1.88 3.25
C LEU A 404 -8.26 1.31 3.85
N ALA A 405 -8.28 0.06 4.30
CA ALA A 405 -9.46 -0.55 4.94
C ALA A 405 -10.05 0.29 6.09
N PRO A 406 -9.24 0.93 6.98
CA PRO A 406 -9.75 1.85 7.98
C PRO A 406 -10.55 3.01 7.40
N LEU A 407 -10.07 3.60 6.31
CA LEU A 407 -10.68 4.77 5.67
C LEU A 407 -12.03 4.42 5.06
N TRP A 408 -12.11 3.26 4.37
CA TRP A 408 -13.36 2.79 3.80
C TRP A 408 -14.41 2.55 4.89
N LEU A 409 -14.06 1.81 5.95
CA LEU A 409 -15.01 1.51 7.02
C LEU A 409 -15.50 2.78 7.71
N LEU A 410 -14.61 3.75 7.97
CA LEU A 410 -14.99 5.04 8.54
C LEU A 410 -15.89 5.84 7.60
N ALA A 411 -15.53 5.96 6.31
CA ALA A 411 -16.32 6.69 5.35
C ALA A 411 -17.73 6.11 5.20
N PHE A 412 -17.84 4.78 5.21
CA PHE A 412 -19.11 4.07 5.12
C PHE A 412 -19.94 4.16 6.41
N ALA A 413 -19.37 3.72 7.53
CA ALA A 413 -20.13 3.49 8.75
C ALA A 413 -20.40 4.75 9.58
N SER A 414 -19.68 5.86 9.33
CA SER A 414 -19.90 7.12 10.03
C SER A 414 -21.02 7.98 9.43
N CYS A 415 -21.50 7.62 8.24
CA CYS A 415 -22.57 8.34 7.55
C CYS A 415 -23.90 7.58 7.66
N PRO A 416 -25.00 8.26 8.05
CA PRO A 416 -26.33 7.66 8.04
C PRO A 416 -26.75 7.25 6.62
N GLN A 417 -27.50 6.15 6.50
CA GLN A 417 -28.00 5.67 5.21
C GLN A 417 -28.86 6.72 4.49
N GLU A 418 -29.60 7.52 5.25
CA GLU A 418 -30.45 8.60 4.73
C GLU A 418 -29.63 9.67 4.00
N ASP A 419 -28.43 9.98 4.46
CA ASP A 419 -27.56 10.95 3.83
C ASP A 419 -27.20 10.50 2.40
N TYR A 420 -26.97 9.21 2.16
CA TYR A 420 -26.73 8.66 0.84
C TYR A 420 -27.93 8.77 -0.10
N GLN A 421 -29.15 8.64 0.42
CA GLN A 421 -30.37 8.76 -0.37
C GLN A 421 -30.66 10.22 -0.79
N ARG A 422 -30.14 11.19 -0.04
CA ARG A 422 -30.30 12.62 -0.32
C ARG A 422 -29.28 13.17 -1.32
N LEU A 423 -28.27 12.38 -1.72
CA LEU A 423 -27.27 12.82 -2.67
C LEU A 423 -27.93 13.23 -3.99
N TRP A 424 -27.48 14.37 -4.54
CA TRP A 424 -27.92 14.81 -5.84
C TRP A 424 -27.48 13.82 -6.91
N GLN A 425 -28.37 13.48 -7.80
CA GLN A 425 -28.13 12.57 -8.93
C GLN A 425 -28.31 13.30 -10.23
N TRP A 426 -27.26 13.35 -11.02
CA TRP A 426 -27.36 13.80 -12.39
C TRP A 426 -28.17 12.79 -13.20
N ARG A 427 -29.21 13.25 -13.91
CA ARG A 427 -30.09 12.41 -14.73
C ARG A 427 -30.12 12.95 -16.16
N PRO A 428 -29.07 12.74 -16.96
CA PRO A 428 -29.11 13.08 -18.38
C PRO A 428 -30.19 12.24 -19.08
N ARG A 429 -30.78 12.78 -20.15
CA ARG A 429 -31.87 12.13 -20.91
C ARG A 429 -31.50 10.72 -21.35
N LEU A 430 -30.25 10.49 -21.72
CA LEU A 430 -29.72 9.17 -22.09
C LEU A 430 -29.84 8.13 -20.96
N LEU A 431 -29.76 8.52 -19.70
CA LEU A 431 -29.92 7.63 -18.54
C LEU A 431 -31.40 7.35 -18.20
N ALA A 432 -32.35 7.94 -18.91
CA ALA A 432 -33.76 7.61 -18.77
C ALA A 432 -34.03 6.19 -19.32
N ASP A 433 -33.33 5.79 -20.38
CA ASP A 433 -33.40 4.44 -20.89
C ASP A 433 -32.72 3.44 -19.94
N ARG A 434 -33.50 2.40 -19.54
CA ARG A 434 -33.01 1.35 -18.63
C ARG A 434 -31.84 0.56 -19.23
N ARG A 435 -31.84 0.31 -20.53
CA ARG A 435 -30.80 -0.47 -21.23
C ARG A 435 -29.47 0.30 -21.20
N PHE A 436 -29.51 1.59 -21.56
CA PHE A 436 -28.34 2.44 -21.56
C PHE A 436 -27.78 2.61 -20.13
N ARG A 437 -28.64 2.79 -19.13
CA ARG A 437 -28.25 2.89 -17.73
C ARG A 437 -27.57 1.64 -17.18
N LEU A 438 -27.93 0.46 -17.68
CA LEU A 438 -27.27 -0.80 -17.30
C LEU A 438 -25.97 -1.03 -18.09
N ALA A 439 -25.92 -0.60 -19.35
CA ALA A 439 -24.74 -0.74 -20.20
C ALA A 439 -23.61 0.25 -19.86
N LEU A 440 -23.96 1.44 -19.35
CA LEU A 440 -23.01 2.52 -19.14
C LEU A 440 -21.83 2.16 -18.20
N PRO A 441 -22.00 1.45 -17.06
CA PRO A 441 -20.86 1.01 -16.25
C PRO A 441 -19.89 0.11 -17.02
N ALA A 442 -20.41 -0.79 -17.86
CA ALA A 442 -19.58 -1.63 -18.72
C ALA A 442 -18.85 -0.79 -19.78
N LEU A 443 -19.54 0.18 -20.40
CA LEU A 443 -18.92 1.10 -21.36
C LEU A 443 -17.81 1.97 -20.72
N LEU A 444 -17.99 2.42 -19.49
CA LEU A 444 -16.95 3.16 -18.76
C LEU A 444 -15.73 2.30 -18.42
N GLY A 445 -15.94 1.02 -18.10
CA GLY A 445 -14.86 0.07 -17.82
C GLY A 445 -14.19 -0.51 -19.07
N LEU A 446 -14.84 -0.44 -20.23
CA LEU A 446 -14.36 -1.07 -21.47
C LEU A 446 -12.98 -0.58 -21.92
N PRO A 447 -12.63 0.73 -21.90
CA PRO A 447 -11.29 1.17 -22.29
C PRO A 447 -10.19 0.58 -21.40
N ALA A 448 -10.43 0.51 -20.08
CA ALA A 448 -9.49 -0.11 -19.16
C ALA A 448 -9.32 -1.61 -19.42
N LEU A 449 -10.42 -2.30 -19.71
CA LEU A 449 -10.40 -3.73 -20.07
C LEU A 449 -9.65 -3.96 -21.39
N LEU A 450 -9.85 -3.11 -22.40
CA LEU A 450 -9.13 -3.21 -23.67
C LEU A 450 -7.63 -3.01 -23.50
N CYS A 451 -7.20 -2.04 -22.68
CA CYS A 451 -5.79 -1.87 -22.36
C CYS A 451 -5.23 -3.09 -21.62
N LEU A 452 -6.00 -3.68 -20.70
CA LEU A 452 -5.59 -4.89 -20.00
C LEU A 452 -5.44 -6.07 -20.93
N VAL A 453 -6.39 -6.28 -21.85
CA VAL A 453 -6.32 -7.33 -22.87
C VAL A 453 -5.11 -7.09 -23.79
N ALA A 454 -4.87 -5.84 -24.21
CA ALA A 454 -3.72 -5.48 -25.02
C ALA A 454 -2.40 -5.78 -24.28
N ALA A 455 -2.32 -5.45 -22.97
CA ALA A 455 -1.15 -5.77 -22.15
C ALA A 455 -0.86 -7.28 -22.11
N VAL A 456 -1.89 -8.10 -21.84
CA VAL A 456 -1.72 -9.56 -21.72
C VAL A 456 -1.46 -10.22 -23.06
N ALA A 457 -2.09 -9.74 -24.14
CA ALA A 457 -1.96 -10.29 -25.49
C ALA A 457 -0.72 -9.78 -26.25
N SER A 458 -0.04 -8.74 -25.75
CA SER A 458 1.14 -8.19 -26.42
C SER A 458 2.26 -9.23 -26.49
N PRO A 459 2.76 -9.55 -27.69
CA PRO A 459 3.80 -10.56 -27.86
C PRO A 459 5.10 -10.13 -27.17
N VAL A 460 5.77 -11.08 -26.53
CA VAL A 460 7.06 -10.82 -25.89
C VAL A 460 8.11 -10.43 -26.93
N PRO A 461 8.88 -9.36 -26.72
CA PRO A 461 9.82 -8.85 -27.70
C PRO A 461 11.14 -9.61 -27.74
N LEU A 462 11.39 -10.48 -26.77
CA LEU A 462 12.62 -11.27 -26.69
C LEU A 462 12.30 -12.76 -26.74
N ARG A 463 12.89 -13.46 -27.67
CA ARG A 463 12.99 -14.92 -27.64
C ARG A 463 14.16 -15.31 -26.77
N MET A 464 13.95 -16.16 -25.77
CA MET A 464 14.92 -16.55 -24.76
C MET A 464 15.18 -18.05 -24.81
N ASP A 465 16.44 -18.43 -25.03
CA ASP A 465 16.91 -19.82 -25.02
C ASP A 465 18.00 -19.98 -23.94
N ILE A 466 17.72 -20.77 -22.89
CA ILE A 466 18.66 -21.05 -21.80
C ILE A 466 19.45 -22.32 -22.17
N SER A 467 20.72 -22.18 -22.50
CA SER A 467 21.54 -23.28 -23.02
C SER A 467 22.35 -24.01 -21.95
N THR A 468 22.78 -23.31 -20.90
CA THR A 468 23.61 -23.90 -19.83
C THR A 468 23.14 -23.41 -18.46
N VAL A 469 22.99 -24.34 -17.52
CA VAL A 469 22.67 -24.05 -16.12
C VAL A 469 23.74 -24.71 -15.26
N ARG A 470 24.48 -23.91 -14.48
CA ARG A 470 25.43 -24.42 -13.46
C ARG A 470 24.80 -24.27 -12.09
N THR A 471 24.88 -25.34 -11.30
CA THR A 471 24.41 -25.38 -9.92
C THR A 471 25.58 -25.68 -8.99
N ALA A 472 25.55 -25.11 -7.79
CA ALA A 472 26.42 -25.52 -6.69
C ALA A 472 25.56 -25.99 -5.52
N THR A 473 26.03 -27.00 -4.81
CA THR A 473 25.40 -27.44 -3.56
C THR A 473 25.65 -26.39 -2.48
N ALA A 474 24.63 -26.01 -1.75
CA ALA A 474 24.79 -25.11 -0.60
C ALA A 474 25.66 -25.78 0.47
N ALA A 475 26.42 -24.99 1.22
CA ALA A 475 27.36 -25.50 2.24
C ALA A 475 26.68 -26.32 3.35
N ASP A 476 25.37 -26.20 3.48
CA ASP A 476 24.52 -26.95 4.43
C ASP A 476 24.01 -28.30 3.89
N GLY A 477 24.45 -28.71 2.69
CA GLY A 477 24.12 -30.03 2.12
C GLY A 477 22.68 -30.22 1.63
N GLY A 478 21.81 -29.21 1.74
CA GLY A 478 20.35 -29.39 1.59
C GLY A 478 19.76 -29.03 0.22
N SER A 479 20.32 -28.09 -0.52
CA SER A 479 19.75 -27.66 -1.80
C SER A 479 20.79 -27.22 -2.81
N SER A 480 20.61 -27.58 -4.09
CA SER A 480 21.43 -27.06 -5.18
C SER A 480 20.90 -25.70 -5.65
N ALA A 481 21.75 -24.69 -5.66
CA ALA A 481 21.39 -23.36 -6.14
C ALA A 481 22.04 -23.06 -7.49
N VAL A 482 21.30 -22.39 -8.37
CA VAL A 482 21.82 -21.96 -9.68
C VAL A 482 22.80 -20.81 -9.47
N THR A 483 24.06 -21.00 -9.93
CA THR A 483 25.17 -20.05 -9.77
C THR A 483 25.53 -19.33 -11.07
N ALA A 484 25.32 -19.97 -12.22
CA ALA A 484 25.56 -19.35 -13.51
C ALA A 484 24.60 -19.88 -14.58
N LEU A 485 24.30 -19.02 -15.56
CA LEU A 485 23.46 -19.31 -16.72
C LEU A 485 24.14 -18.80 -18.01
N THR A 486 23.92 -19.52 -19.10
CA THR A 486 24.19 -19.01 -20.46
C THR A 486 22.83 -18.89 -21.17
N VAL A 487 22.52 -17.70 -21.64
CA VAL A 487 21.23 -17.37 -22.25
C VAL A 487 21.45 -16.71 -23.59
N LYS A 488 20.80 -17.21 -24.63
CA LYS A 488 20.71 -16.54 -25.91
C LYS A 488 19.40 -15.76 -25.98
N LEU A 489 19.49 -14.45 -26.24
CA LEU A 489 18.35 -13.60 -26.52
C LEU A 489 18.32 -13.21 -27.98
N THR A 490 17.15 -13.22 -28.58
CA THR A 490 16.89 -12.68 -29.92
C THR A 490 15.81 -11.64 -29.82
N ASN A 491 16.09 -10.42 -30.26
CA ASN A 491 15.11 -9.35 -30.30
C ASN A 491 14.20 -9.56 -31.52
N THR A 492 12.93 -9.83 -31.27
CA THR A 492 11.90 -10.05 -32.30
C THR A 492 11.05 -8.80 -32.56
N SER A 493 11.32 -7.70 -31.84
CA SER A 493 10.65 -6.41 -32.03
C SER A 493 11.40 -5.50 -33.00
N ASP A 494 10.77 -4.38 -33.33
CA ASP A 494 11.31 -3.30 -34.15
C ASP A 494 12.07 -2.23 -33.34
N ALA A 495 12.10 -2.34 -32.01
CA ALA A 495 12.80 -1.42 -31.12
C ALA A 495 14.18 -1.96 -30.68
N VAL A 496 15.09 -1.04 -30.36
CA VAL A 496 16.35 -1.40 -29.68
C VAL A 496 16.03 -1.72 -28.22
N LEU A 497 16.50 -2.86 -27.72
CA LEU A 497 16.22 -3.32 -26.37
C LEU A 497 17.51 -3.37 -25.53
N VAL A 498 17.43 -2.90 -24.28
CA VAL A 498 18.49 -3.00 -23.27
C VAL A 498 18.02 -4.00 -22.19
N PRO A 499 18.49 -5.26 -22.23
CA PRO A 499 18.00 -6.30 -21.35
C PRO A 499 18.61 -6.22 -19.95
N HIS A 500 17.77 -6.29 -18.92
CA HIS A 500 18.14 -6.40 -17.51
C HIS A 500 17.61 -7.71 -16.94
N PHE A 501 18.49 -8.46 -16.26
CA PHE A 501 18.20 -9.84 -15.84
C PHE A 501 17.84 -9.90 -14.35
N ALA A 502 16.68 -10.48 -14.07
CA ALA A 502 16.20 -10.74 -12.71
C ALA A 502 15.79 -12.20 -12.56
N SER A 503 15.76 -12.71 -11.34
CA SER A 503 15.19 -14.01 -11.02
C SER A 503 14.00 -13.85 -10.06
N SER A 504 13.06 -14.78 -10.12
CA SER A 504 11.99 -14.91 -9.11
C SER A 504 11.56 -16.36 -8.95
N ASN A 505 11.18 -16.72 -7.72
CA ASN A 505 10.70 -18.04 -7.34
C ASN A 505 9.34 -17.93 -6.64
N ASN A 506 8.31 -17.51 -7.38
CA ASN A 506 6.97 -17.17 -6.87
C ASN A 506 6.96 -15.99 -5.87
N ALA A 507 8.05 -15.23 -5.82
CA ALA A 507 8.23 -14.04 -4.99
C ALA A 507 8.68 -12.87 -5.88
N TRP A 508 9.07 -11.80 -5.23
CA TRP A 508 9.55 -10.58 -5.85
C TRP A 508 10.74 -10.82 -6.77
N ALA A 509 10.83 -10.05 -7.85
CA ALA A 509 11.99 -10.10 -8.72
C ALA A 509 13.24 -9.57 -7.99
N SER A 510 14.34 -10.27 -8.15
CA SER A 510 15.64 -9.90 -7.60
C SER A 510 16.68 -9.81 -8.73
N PHE A 511 17.44 -8.71 -8.79
CA PHE A 511 18.55 -8.54 -9.74
C PHE A 511 19.82 -9.23 -9.24
N ASP A 512 19.72 -10.52 -8.98
CA ASP A 512 20.82 -11.34 -8.47
C ASP A 512 21.89 -11.65 -9.52
N TRP A 513 21.66 -11.33 -10.79
CA TRP A 513 22.54 -11.66 -11.89
C TRP A 513 23.50 -10.53 -12.23
N LYS A 514 24.77 -10.86 -12.38
CA LYS A 514 25.79 -10.04 -13.03
C LYS A 514 25.98 -10.56 -14.46
N VAL A 515 25.88 -9.69 -15.44
CA VAL A 515 26.25 -9.99 -16.83
C VAL A 515 27.78 -10.03 -16.90
N ALA A 516 28.34 -11.22 -17.06
CA ALA A 516 29.78 -11.42 -17.20
C ALA A 516 30.25 -11.19 -18.64
N SER A 517 29.39 -11.53 -19.62
CA SER A 517 29.62 -11.25 -21.03
C SER A 517 28.27 -11.18 -21.78
N GLY A 518 28.23 -10.44 -22.86
CA GLY A 518 27.06 -10.24 -23.71
C GLY A 518 26.95 -8.79 -24.18
N PRO A 519 26.18 -8.52 -25.25
CA PRO A 519 25.97 -7.16 -25.75
C PRO A 519 25.15 -6.33 -24.75
N SER A 520 25.42 -5.03 -24.65
CA SER A 520 24.65 -4.12 -23.79
C SER A 520 23.25 -3.80 -24.33
N MET A 521 23.05 -3.94 -25.63
CA MET A 521 21.79 -3.70 -26.32
C MET A 521 21.60 -4.69 -27.48
N LEU A 522 20.36 -4.91 -27.86
CA LEU A 522 19.97 -5.74 -29.01
C LEU A 522 19.22 -4.88 -30.03
N ALA A 523 19.76 -4.73 -31.20
CA ALA A 523 19.07 -4.09 -32.31
C ALA A 523 17.86 -4.95 -32.76
N PRO A 524 16.89 -4.39 -33.51
CA PRO A 524 15.83 -5.16 -34.13
C PRO A 524 16.36 -6.36 -34.94
N GLY A 525 15.78 -7.54 -34.70
CA GLY A 525 16.24 -8.79 -35.30
C GLY A 525 17.61 -9.32 -34.80
N GLY A 526 18.29 -8.57 -33.94
CA GLY A 526 19.60 -8.92 -33.41
C GLY A 526 19.56 -10.02 -32.37
N SER A 527 20.65 -10.79 -32.26
CA SER A 527 20.79 -11.84 -31.23
C SER A 527 22.06 -11.63 -30.41
N GLY A 528 22.01 -11.99 -29.14
CA GLY A 528 23.18 -11.95 -28.25
C GLY A 528 23.19 -13.12 -27.28
N THR A 529 24.38 -13.60 -26.95
CA THR A 529 24.57 -14.63 -25.93
C THR A 529 25.12 -13.97 -24.66
N TYR A 530 24.43 -14.18 -23.57
CA TYR A 530 24.75 -13.62 -22.25
C TYR A 530 25.21 -14.71 -21.30
N ARG A 531 26.33 -14.46 -20.63
CA ARG A 531 26.78 -15.25 -19.50
C ARG A 531 26.44 -14.52 -18.24
N LEU A 532 25.55 -15.11 -17.42
CA LEU A 532 25.06 -14.57 -16.17
C LEU A 532 25.72 -15.31 -15.00
N ILE A 533 26.21 -14.57 -14.01
CA ILE A 533 26.78 -15.11 -12.78
C ILE A 533 26.01 -14.52 -11.60
N ARG A 534 25.65 -15.34 -10.63
CA ARG A 534 24.93 -14.86 -9.44
C ARG A 534 25.83 -13.99 -8.56
N ARG A 535 25.33 -12.84 -8.09
CA ARG A 535 26.09 -11.84 -7.31
C ARG A 535 26.30 -12.25 -5.85
N THR A 536 25.35 -12.99 -5.29
CA THR A 536 25.35 -13.41 -3.89
C THR A 536 25.41 -14.91 -3.78
N SER A 537 26.11 -15.41 -2.76
CA SER A 537 25.98 -16.83 -2.34
C SER A 537 24.50 -17.14 -2.14
N PRO A 538 24.03 -18.33 -2.51
CA PRO A 538 22.65 -18.70 -2.35
C PRO A 538 22.24 -18.53 -0.88
N SER A 539 21.62 -17.41 -0.55
CA SER A 539 20.87 -17.34 0.70
C SER A 539 19.78 -18.41 0.60
N THR A 540 19.60 -19.15 1.63
CA THR A 540 18.73 -20.29 1.85
C THR A 540 17.23 -20.08 1.57
N THR A 541 16.85 -19.41 0.50
CA THR A 541 15.47 -19.30 0.02
C THR A 541 15.08 -20.40 -0.97
N ALA A 542 15.91 -21.43 -1.13
CA ALA A 542 15.60 -22.61 -1.93
C ALA A 542 14.73 -23.65 -1.19
N GLY A 543 14.04 -23.28 -0.14
CA GLY A 543 13.08 -24.13 0.59
C GLY A 543 11.69 -24.25 -0.01
N ALA A 544 11.41 -23.60 -1.13
CA ALA A 544 10.14 -23.75 -1.81
C ALA A 544 10.33 -24.66 -3.04
N THR A 545 9.56 -25.72 -3.11
CA THR A 545 9.35 -26.63 -4.24
C THR A 545 8.81 -25.94 -5.51
N GLY A 546 9.15 -24.67 -5.74
CA GLY A 546 8.66 -23.80 -6.80
C GLY A 546 9.63 -23.69 -7.99
N ARG A 547 9.05 -23.44 -9.18
CA ARG A 547 9.80 -23.16 -10.40
C ARG A 547 10.54 -21.83 -10.25
N THR A 548 11.83 -21.79 -10.57
CA THR A 548 12.59 -20.54 -10.67
C THR A 548 12.50 -19.99 -12.09
N TYR A 549 12.18 -18.71 -12.20
CA TYR A 549 12.06 -18.02 -13.48
C TYR A 549 13.26 -17.09 -13.67
N LEU A 550 13.81 -17.08 -14.87
CA LEU A 550 14.63 -15.99 -15.37
C LEU A 550 13.72 -14.97 -16.04
N ARG A 551 13.84 -13.71 -15.63
CA ARG A 551 13.07 -12.60 -16.18
C ARG A 551 14.01 -11.60 -16.82
N VAL A 552 13.67 -11.19 -18.02
CA VAL A 552 14.36 -10.12 -18.74
C VAL A 552 13.41 -8.94 -18.84
N LEU A 553 13.86 -7.82 -18.30
CA LEU A 553 13.14 -6.56 -18.27
C LEU A 553 13.81 -5.56 -19.17
N THR A 554 13.05 -4.72 -19.85
CA THR A 554 13.53 -3.53 -20.55
C THR A 554 12.75 -2.32 -20.09
N ASP A 555 13.39 -1.17 -20.01
CA ASP A 555 12.79 0.06 -19.49
C ASP A 555 12.14 0.91 -20.61
N ASN A 556 12.77 0.94 -21.77
CA ASN A 556 12.30 1.66 -22.96
C ASN A 556 12.45 0.80 -24.22
N PRO A 557 11.35 0.24 -24.76
CA PRO A 557 9.99 0.17 -24.20
C PRO A 557 9.93 -0.69 -22.93
N GLN A 558 8.89 -0.48 -22.10
CA GLN A 558 8.67 -1.28 -20.89
C GLN A 558 8.15 -2.67 -21.26
N THR A 559 9.00 -3.68 -21.12
CA THR A 559 8.64 -5.06 -21.47
C THR A 559 9.08 -6.07 -20.41
N LEU A 560 8.43 -7.22 -20.41
CA LEU A 560 8.77 -8.36 -19.57
C LEU A 560 8.83 -9.60 -20.44
N THR A 561 9.94 -10.32 -20.39
CA THR A 561 10.06 -11.67 -20.96
C THR A 561 10.50 -12.65 -19.87
N SER A 562 9.83 -13.79 -19.77
CA SER A 562 10.04 -14.79 -18.71
C SER A 562 10.27 -16.17 -19.28
N ALA A 563 11.22 -16.91 -18.71
CA ALA A 563 11.41 -18.34 -18.99
C ALA A 563 11.69 -19.10 -17.69
N VAL A 564 11.23 -20.34 -17.62
CA VAL A 564 11.56 -21.23 -16.50
C VAL A 564 13.03 -21.66 -16.63
N ILE A 565 13.79 -21.52 -15.55
CA ILE A 565 15.15 -22.04 -15.49
C ILE A 565 15.05 -23.57 -15.38
N PRO A 566 15.55 -24.34 -16.35
CA PRO A 566 15.51 -25.80 -16.26
C PRO A 566 16.36 -26.28 -15.09
N PRO A 567 16.04 -27.45 -14.49
CA PRO A 567 16.86 -28.04 -13.44
C PRO A 567 18.27 -28.26 -13.96
N GLY A 568 19.27 -27.74 -13.23
CA GLY A 568 20.66 -27.74 -13.68
C GLY A 568 21.27 -29.15 -13.72
N ARG A 569 22.18 -29.40 -14.67
CA ARG A 569 23.11 -30.53 -14.59
C ARG A 569 24.15 -30.21 -13.53
N MET A 570 24.31 -31.07 -12.52
CA MET A 570 25.41 -30.95 -11.58
C MET A 570 26.73 -31.00 -12.37
N SER A 571 27.50 -29.93 -12.32
CA SER A 571 28.89 -29.96 -12.77
C SER A 571 29.69 -30.62 -11.64
N THR A 572 29.96 -31.88 -11.76
CA THR A 572 31.04 -32.55 -11.00
C THR A 572 32.35 -32.00 -11.58
N THR A 573 32.83 -30.88 -11.06
CA THR A 573 34.23 -30.49 -11.20
C THR A 573 34.98 -31.17 -10.07
N GLY A 574 35.73 -32.26 -10.43
CA GLY A 574 36.81 -32.76 -9.63
C GLY A 574 37.92 -31.72 -9.42
#